data_67089c8725f38b20eaaa0a7ae7c623e3
#
_entry.id   67089c8725f38b20eaaa0a7ae7c623e3
#
_cell.length_a   1.000
_cell.length_b   1.000
_cell.length_c   1.000
_cell.angle_alpha   90.00
_cell.angle_beta   90.00
_cell.angle_gamma   90.00
#
_symmetry.space_group_name_H-M   'P 1'
#
loop_
_entity.id
_entity.type
_entity.pdbx_description
1 polymer ?
#
loop_
_entity_poly.entity_id
_entity_poly.type
_entity_poly.pdbx_seq_one_letter_code
_entity_poly.pdbx_strand_id
1 'polypeptide(L)'
;MGRAHHGVYVVWCELGRTSMMRERGVSYAEMERSGVLLPVTRLEVEYRAAAYYEETVRIETRVEVARSRSVTFAYEIIGPGERLLARARTDLACIDGDGRTRRIPQEVREALLAVAP
;
A
#
# COMPACT_ATOMS: atom_id res chain seq x y z
N MET A 1 -2.27 20.82 19.23
CA MET A 1 -1.07 20.53 18.48
C MET A 1 -1.43 20.03 17.11
N GLY A 2 -0.99 20.66 16.07
CA GLY A 2 -1.44 20.37 14.71
C GLY A 2 -0.76 19.20 14.02
N ARG A 3 0.00 18.38 14.72
CA ARG A 3 0.69 17.23 14.11
C ARG A 3 -0.26 16.08 13.86
N ALA A 4 -0.11 15.43 12.70
CA ALA A 4 -0.87 14.24 12.38
C ALA A 4 -0.49 13.10 13.32
N HIS A 5 -1.50 12.32 13.71
CA HIS A 5 -1.30 11.15 14.55
C HIS A 5 -0.58 10.05 13.76
N HIS A 6 0.27 9.25 14.44
CA HIS A 6 1.03 8.17 13.80
C HIS A 6 0.15 7.18 13.04
N GLY A 7 -1.06 6.91 13.53
CA GLY A 7 -2.00 6.01 12.87
C GLY A 7 -2.42 6.45 11.47
N VAL A 8 -2.31 7.73 11.15
CA VAL A 8 -2.68 8.21 9.82
C VAL A 8 -1.76 7.68 8.72
N TYR A 9 -0.50 7.36 9.04
CA TYR A 9 0.43 6.80 8.05
C TYR A 9 -0.01 5.42 7.58
N VAL A 10 -0.63 4.62 8.46
CA VAL A 10 -1.20 3.33 8.10
C VAL A 10 -2.31 3.52 7.06
N VAL A 11 -3.21 4.48 7.32
CA VAL A 11 -4.31 4.82 6.41
C VAL A 11 -3.78 5.33 5.08
N TRP A 12 -2.78 6.20 5.09
CA TRP A 12 -2.19 6.73 3.86
C TRP A 12 -1.56 5.62 3.01
N CYS A 13 -0.86 4.68 3.62
CA CYS A 13 -0.30 3.54 2.90
C CYS A 13 -1.40 2.69 2.26
N GLU A 14 -2.47 2.43 3.01
CA GLU A 14 -3.62 1.67 2.49
C GLU A 14 -4.28 2.38 1.31
N LEU A 15 -4.51 3.69 1.44
CA LEU A 15 -5.07 4.49 0.36
C LEU A 15 -4.17 4.46 -0.87
N GLY A 16 -2.86 4.59 -0.68
CA GLY A 16 -1.88 4.59 -1.77
C GLY A 16 -1.92 3.30 -2.58
N ARG A 17 -1.84 2.15 -1.91
CA ARG A 17 -1.85 0.87 -2.63
C ARG A 17 -3.21 0.54 -3.23
N THR A 18 -4.30 0.87 -2.53
CA THR A 18 -5.65 0.64 -3.04
C THR A 18 -5.90 1.46 -4.30
N SER A 19 -5.52 2.73 -4.30
CA SER A 19 -5.65 3.60 -5.47
C SER A 19 -4.81 3.11 -6.64
N MET A 20 -3.57 2.72 -6.39
CA MET A 20 -2.69 2.21 -7.43
C MET A 20 -3.26 0.95 -8.07
N MET A 21 -3.73 0.01 -7.27
CA MET A 21 -4.29 -1.23 -7.78
C MET A 21 -5.58 -0.99 -8.55
N ARG A 22 -6.43 -0.07 -8.08
CA ARG A 22 -7.66 0.31 -8.78
C ARG A 22 -7.34 0.90 -10.15
N GLU A 23 -6.35 1.78 -10.24
CA GLU A 23 -5.90 2.34 -11.52
C GLU A 23 -5.41 1.27 -12.47
N ARG A 24 -4.91 0.18 -11.94
CA ARG A 24 -4.43 -0.97 -12.71
C ARG A 24 -5.50 -2.04 -12.95
N GLY A 25 -6.75 -1.73 -12.61
CA GLY A 25 -7.90 -2.60 -12.89
C GLY A 25 -8.19 -3.65 -11.82
N VAL A 26 -7.61 -3.53 -10.63
CA VAL A 26 -7.83 -4.49 -9.55
C VAL A 26 -8.60 -3.83 -8.41
N SER A 27 -9.70 -4.45 -8.01
CA SER A 27 -10.48 -4.04 -6.85
C SER A 27 -10.25 -5.01 -5.70
N TYR A 28 -9.81 -4.50 -4.55
CA TYR A 28 -9.66 -5.33 -3.35
C TYR A 28 -10.98 -5.93 -2.90
N ALA A 29 -12.09 -5.18 -3.04
CA ALA A 29 -13.40 -5.69 -2.68
C ALA A 29 -13.79 -6.89 -3.53
N GLU A 30 -13.51 -6.86 -4.82
CA GLU A 30 -13.77 -8.00 -5.71
C GLU A 30 -12.87 -9.18 -5.39
N MET A 31 -11.61 -8.93 -5.08
CA MET A 31 -10.68 -9.98 -4.66
C MET A 31 -11.19 -10.68 -3.41
N GLU A 32 -11.60 -9.93 -2.40
CA GLU A 32 -12.12 -10.50 -1.15
C GLU A 32 -13.37 -11.35 -1.40
N ARG A 33 -14.26 -10.90 -2.27
CA ARG A 33 -15.45 -11.69 -2.63
C ARG A 33 -15.08 -13.00 -3.32
N SER A 34 -13.97 -13.04 -4.03
CA SER A 34 -13.50 -14.27 -4.68
C SER A 34 -12.60 -15.14 -3.79
N GLY A 35 -12.44 -14.75 -2.53
CA GLY A 35 -11.65 -15.53 -1.57
C GLY A 35 -10.16 -15.25 -1.59
N VAL A 36 -9.76 -14.11 -2.13
CA VAL A 36 -8.35 -13.68 -2.17
C VAL A 36 -8.18 -12.51 -1.22
N LEU A 37 -7.36 -12.70 -0.20
CA LEU A 37 -7.10 -11.68 0.81
C LEU A 37 -5.62 -11.33 0.81
N LEU A 38 -5.32 -10.04 1.00
CA LEU A 38 -3.95 -9.53 1.08
C LEU A 38 -3.74 -8.75 2.39
N PRO A 39 -3.72 -9.43 3.53
CA PRO A 39 -3.46 -8.76 4.79
C PRO A 39 -2.02 -8.27 4.89
N VAL A 40 -1.85 -7.15 5.57
CA VAL A 40 -0.54 -6.60 5.89
C VAL A 40 0.08 -7.46 7.00
N THR A 41 1.27 -7.98 6.74
CA THR A 41 2.01 -8.79 7.71
C THR A 41 3.12 -8.00 8.39
N ARG A 42 3.56 -6.90 7.76
CA ARG A 42 4.59 -6.04 8.31
C ARG A 42 4.42 -4.63 7.80
N LEU A 43 4.60 -3.66 8.67
CA LEU A 43 4.61 -2.25 8.34
C LEU A 43 5.84 -1.60 8.96
N GLU A 44 6.59 -0.89 8.13
CA GLU A 44 7.71 -0.07 8.59
C GLU A 44 7.45 1.37 8.15
N VAL A 45 7.66 2.31 9.06
CA VAL A 45 7.55 3.74 8.75
C VAL A 45 8.80 4.44 9.28
N GLU A 46 9.46 5.18 8.40
CA GLU A 46 10.59 6.02 8.75
C GLU A 46 10.14 7.47 8.68
N TYR A 47 10.07 8.13 9.82
CA TYR A 47 9.61 9.51 9.91
C TYR A 47 10.76 10.48 9.62
N ARG A 48 10.53 11.41 8.71
CA ARG A 48 11.54 12.40 8.31
C ARG A 48 11.18 13.81 8.75
N ALA A 49 9.89 14.15 8.72
CA ALA A 49 9.41 15.48 9.11
C ALA A 49 8.00 15.35 9.65
N ALA A 50 7.59 16.36 10.43
CA ALA A 50 6.24 16.35 10.97
C ALA A 50 5.21 16.67 9.89
N ALA A 51 4.10 15.92 9.90
CA ALA A 51 2.90 16.24 9.15
C ALA A 51 1.91 16.93 10.07
N TYR A 52 1.14 17.88 9.54
CA TYR A 52 0.12 18.60 10.30
C TYR A 52 -1.26 18.27 9.72
N TYR A 53 -2.31 18.38 10.54
CA TYR A 53 -3.64 17.95 10.15
C TYR A 53 -4.09 18.70 8.90
N GLU A 54 -4.16 19.69 8.55
CA GLU A 54 -4.72 20.31 7.36
C GLU A 54 -3.78 20.34 6.15
N GLU A 55 -2.62 19.72 6.27
CA GLU A 55 -1.71 19.64 5.14
C GLU A 55 -2.22 18.63 4.11
N THR A 56 -2.16 19.02 2.84
CA THR A 56 -2.37 18.09 1.73
C THR A 56 -1.10 17.30 1.51
N VAL A 57 -1.21 16.00 1.50
CA VAL A 57 -0.06 15.13 1.24
C VAL A 57 -0.23 14.39 -0.08
N ARG A 58 0.89 14.10 -0.73
CA ARG A 58 0.93 13.22 -1.89
C ARG A 58 1.54 11.90 -1.45
N ILE A 59 0.90 10.81 -1.83
CA ILE A 59 1.38 9.48 -1.52
C ILE A 59 1.86 8.85 -2.81
N GLU A 60 3.16 8.63 -2.95
CA GLU A 60 3.73 7.92 -4.07
C GLU A 60 3.93 6.47 -3.67
N THR A 61 3.31 5.56 -4.40
CA THR A 61 3.29 4.14 -4.11
C THR A 61 3.93 3.37 -5.25
N ARG A 62 4.77 2.39 -4.90
CA ARG A 62 5.33 1.49 -5.90
C ARG A 62 5.36 0.06 -5.37
N VAL A 63 5.36 -0.90 -6.28
CA VAL A 63 5.61 -2.28 -5.92
C VAL A 63 7.12 -2.47 -5.88
N GLU A 64 7.65 -2.81 -4.73
CA GLU A 64 9.09 -3.06 -4.57
C GLU A 64 9.45 -4.47 -5.00
N VAL A 65 8.69 -5.46 -4.51
CA VAL A 65 8.88 -6.87 -4.83
C VAL A 65 7.54 -7.56 -4.93
N ALA A 66 7.31 -8.31 -5.99
CA ALA A 66 6.15 -9.17 -6.12
C ALA A 66 6.62 -10.63 -6.20
N ARG A 67 6.28 -11.42 -5.19
CA ARG A 67 6.59 -12.84 -5.12
C ARG A 67 5.34 -13.64 -5.48
N SER A 68 5.44 -14.96 -5.46
CA SER A 68 4.29 -15.80 -5.81
C SER A 68 3.16 -15.73 -4.79
N ARG A 69 3.46 -15.52 -3.51
CA ARG A 69 2.47 -15.53 -2.41
C ARG A 69 2.52 -14.29 -1.54
N SER A 70 3.32 -13.31 -1.91
CA SER A 70 3.45 -12.07 -1.14
C SER A 70 3.85 -10.91 -2.03
N VAL A 71 3.67 -9.71 -1.54
CA VAL A 71 4.06 -8.48 -2.22
C VAL A 71 4.53 -7.46 -1.20
N THR A 72 5.52 -6.67 -1.60
CA THR A 72 6.02 -5.56 -0.80
C THR A 72 5.76 -4.27 -1.56
N PHE A 73 5.06 -3.35 -0.92
CA PHE A 73 4.86 -1.99 -1.42
C PHE A 73 5.77 -1.02 -0.69
N ALA A 74 6.26 -0.04 -1.41
CA ALA A 74 7.02 1.06 -0.84
C ALA A 74 6.28 2.37 -1.11
N TYR A 75 6.37 3.30 -0.16
CA TYR A 75 5.63 4.56 -0.19
C TYR A 75 6.55 5.71 0.16
N GLU A 76 6.31 6.86 -0.49
CA GLU A 76 6.84 8.13 -0.03
C GLU A 76 5.66 9.06 0.24
N ILE A 77 5.63 9.65 1.41
CA ILE A 77 4.60 10.61 1.82
C ILE A 77 5.23 11.99 1.77
N ILE A 78 4.71 12.82 0.88
CA ILE A 78 5.30 14.11 0.54
C ILE A 78 4.31 15.20 0.87
N GLY A 79 4.72 16.16 1.67
CA GLY A 79 3.93 17.32 2.06
C GLY A 79 4.16 18.53 1.17
N PRO A 80 3.60 19.67 1.58
CA PRO A 80 3.76 20.91 0.84
C PRO A 80 5.24 21.28 0.62
N GLY A 81 5.55 21.82 -0.55
CA GLY A 81 6.92 22.21 -0.90
C GLY A 81 7.83 21.02 -1.20
N GLU A 82 7.26 19.88 -1.61
CA GLU A 82 7.99 18.65 -1.91
C GLU A 82 8.79 18.13 -0.71
N ARG A 83 8.32 18.44 0.49
CA ARG A 83 8.98 18.00 1.72
C ARG A 83 8.67 16.53 1.99
N LEU A 84 9.69 15.70 2.08
CA LEU A 84 9.50 14.29 2.42
C LEU A 84 9.15 14.16 3.90
N LEU A 85 7.95 13.69 4.20
CA LEU A 85 7.46 13.51 5.55
C LEU A 85 7.81 12.13 6.11
N ALA A 86 7.69 11.11 5.27
CA ALA A 86 7.96 9.74 5.69
C ALA A 86 8.22 8.84 4.50
N ARG A 87 8.95 7.77 4.74
CA ARG A 87 9.03 6.62 3.86
C ARG A 87 8.40 5.45 4.59
N ALA A 88 7.69 4.62 3.87
CA ALA A 88 7.04 3.46 4.45
C ALA A 88 7.18 2.26 3.54
N ARG A 89 6.96 1.09 4.12
CA ARG A 89 7.01 -0.18 3.42
C ARG A 89 6.02 -1.11 4.07
N THR A 90 5.23 -1.82 3.26
CA THR A 90 4.30 -2.83 3.74
C THR A 90 4.56 -4.15 3.04
N ASP A 91 4.59 -5.23 3.82
CA ASP A 91 4.58 -6.58 3.29
C ASP A 91 3.17 -7.13 3.45
N LEU A 92 2.64 -7.73 2.40
CA LEU A 92 1.33 -8.35 2.39
C LEU A 92 1.47 -9.80 1.96
N ALA A 93 0.80 -10.70 2.68
CA ALA A 93 0.72 -12.09 2.29
C ALA A 93 -0.60 -12.34 1.56
N CYS A 94 -0.59 -13.26 0.61
CA CYS A 94 -1.82 -13.68 -0.05
C CYS A 94 -2.35 -14.92 0.64
N ILE A 95 -3.59 -14.84 1.12
CA ILE A 95 -4.24 -15.96 1.82
C ILE A 95 -5.64 -16.19 1.24
N ASP A 96 -6.19 -17.37 1.52
CA ASP A 96 -7.59 -17.70 1.21
C ASP A 96 -8.49 -17.36 2.41
N GLY A 97 -9.77 -17.63 2.29
CA GLY A 97 -10.75 -17.37 3.34
C GLY A 97 -10.55 -18.18 4.62
N ASP A 98 -9.77 -19.27 4.57
CA ASP A 98 -9.43 -20.08 5.74
C ASP A 98 -8.10 -19.65 6.38
N GLY A 99 -7.48 -18.59 5.85
CA GLY A 99 -6.21 -18.08 6.37
C GLY A 99 -4.97 -18.83 5.88
N ARG A 100 -5.11 -19.69 4.90
CA ARG A 100 -3.97 -20.43 4.33
C ARG A 100 -3.33 -19.60 3.22
N THR A 101 -2.01 -19.65 3.16
CA THR A 101 -1.29 -18.97 2.07
C THR A 101 -1.69 -19.56 0.72
N ARG A 102 -1.81 -18.70 -0.26
CA ARG A 102 -2.09 -19.10 -1.64
C ARG A 102 -1.30 -18.24 -2.60
N ARG A 103 -1.23 -18.68 -3.85
CA ARG A 103 -0.59 -17.88 -4.88
C ARG A 103 -1.45 -16.67 -5.21
N ILE A 104 -0.79 -15.56 -5.45
CA ILE A 104 -1.46 -14.36 -5.97
C ILE A 104 -2.03 -14.72 -7.35
N PRO A 105 -3.32 -14.46 -7.59
CA PRO A 105 -3.91 -14.73 -8.90
C PRO A 105 -3.15 -14.01 -10.01
N GLN A 106 -3.08 -14.63 -11.19
CA GLN A 106 -2.32 -14.09 -12.31
C GLN A 106 -2.72 -12.66 -12.67
N GLU A 107 -4.01 -12.37 -12.70
CA GLU A 107 -4.51 -11.02 -13.02
C GLU A 107 -3.99 -9.97 -12.04
N VAL A 108 -3.99 -10.30 -10.75
CA VAL A 108 -3.48 -9.43 -9.71
C VAL A 108 -1.96 -9.26 -9.84
N ARG A 109 -1.26 -10.37 -10.08
CA ARG A 109 0.18 -10.35 -10.27
C ARG A 109 0.58 -9.48 -11.47
N GLU A 110 -0.14 -9.60 -12.57
CA GLU A 110 0.11 -8.78 -13.75
C GLU A 110 -0.08 -7.29 -13.44
N ALA A 111 -1.12 -6.95 -12.67
CA ALA A 111 -1.35 -5.57 -12.24
C ALA A 111 -0.22 -5.08 -11.34
N LEU A 112 0.28 -5.92 -10.43
CA LEU A 112 1.41 -5.57 -9.56
C LEU A 112 2.69 -5.31 -10.34
N LEU A 113 2.90 -6.06 -11.41
CA LEU A 113 4.10 -5.96 -12.24
C LEU A 113 3.99 -4.94 -13.36
N ALA A 114 2.80 -4.35 -13.55
CA ALA A 114 2.59 -3.39 -14.61
C ALA A 114 3.45 -2.15 -14.41
N VAL A 115 4.05 -1.68 -15.49
CA VAL A 115 4.82 -0.43 -15.47
C VAL A 115 3.81 0.72 -15.54
N ALA A 116 4.01 1.77 -14.76
CA ALA A 116 3.17 2.96 -14.80
C ALA A 116 3.18 3.56 -16.21
N PRO A 117 2.01 3.98 -16.73
CA PRO A 117 1.93 4.60 -18.04
C PRO A 117 2.65 5.94 -18.11
#